data_0cd5db5056257ddb86c4c0bac7ab47e3
#
_entry.id   0cd5db5056257ddb86c4c0bac7ab47e3
#
_cell.length_a   1.000
_cell.length_b   1.000
_cell.length_c   1.000
_cell.angle_alpha   90.00
_cell.angle_beta   90.00
_cell.angle_gamma   90.00
#
_symmetry.space_group_name_H-M   'P 1'
#
loop_
_entity.id
_entity.type
_entity.pdbx_description
1 polymer ?
#
loop_
_entity_poly.entity_id
_entity_poly.type
_entity_poly.pdbx_seq_one_letter_code
_entity_poly.pdbx_strand_id
1 'polypeptide(L)'
;MKRCETSSRVPLLPLLTLLVLATCVRAEDPGPVRPNVLLIMADDLGFSDIGCYGGEIETPNLDGLARDGLRFTQFYNTARCWPTRGALLTGYFAQQIRRDAVPGLPKGVRSGGGGTRPKWAKLLPAMLKPAGYRSYHSGKWHIDGMPVA
;
A
#
# COMPACT_ATOMS: atom_id res chain seq x y z
N MET A 1 58.39 -49.73 41.70
CA MET A 1 57.09 -49.50 40.99
C MET A 1 57.02 -48.06 40.59
N LYS A 2 57.25 -47.72 39.30
CA LYS A 2 57.14 -46.37 38.76
C LYS A 2 55.80 -46.25 38.06
N ARG A 3 54.91 -45.32 38.51
CA ARG A 3 53.66 -45.02 37.83
C ARG A 3 53.98 -44.14 36.62
N CYS A 4 53.51 -44.53 35.46
CA CYS A 4 53.57 -43.80 34.23
C CYS A 4 52.28 -42.98 34.16
N GLU A 5 52.36 -41.64 34.33
CA GLU A 5 51.25 -40.72 34.10
C GLU A 5 51.24 -40.31 32.63
N THR A 6 50.29 -40.81 31.86
CA THR A 6 50.01 -40.33 30.48
C THR A 6 49.10 -39.14 30.52
N SER A 7 49.69 -37.95 30.46
CA SER A 7 48.95 -36.71 30.25
C SER A 7 48.48 -36.62 28.77
N SER A 8 47.21 -36.92 28.50
CA SER A 8 46.60 -36.71 27.20
C SER A 8 46.25 -35.23 27.01
N ARG A 9 47.16 -34.49 26.39
CA ARG A 9 46.89 -33.12 25.95
C ARG A 9 45.99 -33.19 24.70
N VAL A 10 44.71 -32.88 24.85
CA VAL A 10 43.79 -32.67 23.71
C VAL A 10 44.22 -31.39 23.00
N PRO A 11 44.47 -31.42 21.68
CA PRO A 11 44.87 -30.22 20.95
C PRO A 11 43.72 -29.22 20.91
N LEU A 12 43.89 -28.10 21.58
CA LEU A 12 42.90 -26.98 21.60
C LEU A 12 42.70 -26.30 20.23
N LEU A 13 43.63 -26.51 19.30
CA LEU A 13 43.63 -25.82 18.00
C LEU A 13 42.43 -26.16 17.08
N PRO A 14 41.99 -27.45 16.94
CA PRO A 14 40.82 -27.75 16.09
C PRO A 14 39.51 -27.30 16.71
N LEU A 15 39.43 -27.15 18.05
CA LEU A 15 38.21 -26.65 18.71
C LEU A 15 38.01 -25.15 18.47
N LEU A 16 39.10 -24.39 18.44
CA LEU A 16 39.04 -22.93 18.19
C LEU A 16 38.68 -22.61 16.74
N THR A 17 39.16 -23.39 15.76
CA THR A 17 38.82 -23.21 14.33
C THR A 17 37.36 -23.55 14.04
N LEU A 18 36.79 -24.54 14.71
CA LEU A 18 35.38 -24.90 14.56
C LEU A 18 34.47 -23.82 15.12
N LEU A 19 34.87 -23.16 16.22
CA LEU A 19 34.09 -22.06 16.84
C LEU A 19 34.07 -20.81 15.97
N VAL A 20 35.15 -20.50 15.24
CA VAL A 20 35.26 -19.35 14.35
C VAL A 20 34.42 -19.51 13.07
N LEU A 21 34.34 -20.76 12.54
CA LEU A 21 33.49 -21.02 11.37
C LEU A 21 31.97 -20.94 11.69
N ALA A 22 31.57 -21.25 12.92
CA ALA A 22 30.17 -21.20 13.33
C ALA A 22 29.60 -19.78 13.42
N THR A 23 30.44 -18.72 13.48
CA THR A 23 29.99 -17.32 13.58
C THR A 23 29.73 -16.64 12.25
N CYS A 24 30.02 -17.26 11.10
CA CYS A 24 29.90 -16.64 9.78
C CYS A 24 28.59 -16.95 9.04
N VAL A 25 27.74 -17.82 9.55
CA VAL A 25 26.41 -18.02 8.95
C VAL A 25 25.41 -17.08 9.63
N ARG A 26 25.53 -15.79 9.33
CA ARG A 26 24.38 -14.90 9.52
C ARG A 26 23.36 -15.29 8.45
N ALA A 27 22.27 -15.91 8.85
CA ALA A 27 21.08 -15.94 8.02
C ALA A 27 20.74 -14.47 7.73
N GLU A 28 20.85 -14.05 6.47
CA GLU A 28 20.28 -12.76 6.05
C GLU A 28 18.81 -12.81 6.44
N ASP A 29 18.41 -11.94 7.36
CA ASP A 29 17.01 -11.77 7.71
C ASP A 29 16.30 -11.42 6.39
N PRO A 30 15.39 -12.25 5.87
CA PRO A 30 14.65 -11.91 4.68
C PRO A 30 13.85 -10.67 5.03
N GLY A 31 14.34 -9.52 4.61
CA GLY A 31 13.73 -8.23 4.93
C GLY A 31 12.21 -8.27 4.76
N PRO A 32 11.46 -7.36 5.37
CA PRO A 32 10.01 -7.45 5.48
C PRO A 32 9.38 -7.74 4.11
N VAL A 33 8.63 -8.85 4.04
CA VAL A 33 7.90 -9.24 2.84
C VAL A 33 6.97 -8.08 2.47
N ARG A 34 7.21 -7.48 1.32
CA ARG A 34 6.37 -6.38 0.81
C ARG A 34 5.21 -6.97 0.02
N PRO A 35 3.98 -6.88 0.52
CA PRO A 35 2.83 -7.42 -0.19
C PRO A 35 2.54 -6.64 -1.46
N ASN A 36 2.00 -7.30 -2.48
CA ASN A 36 1.38 -6.61 -3.60
C ASN A 36 0.10 -5.93 -3.13
N VAL A 37 -0.17 -4.73 -3.65
CA VAL A 37 -1.38 -3.95 -3.34
C VAL A 37 -2.22 -3.81 -4.60
N LEU A 38 -3.42 -4.37 -4.59
CA LEU A 38 -4.42 -4.18 -5.64
C LEU A 38 -5.49 -3.21 -5.14
N LEU A 39 -5.54 -2.02 -5.72
CA LEU A 39 -6.55 -1.01 -5.43
C LEU A 39 -7.60 -1.01 -6.54
N ILE A 40 -8.83 -1.41 -6.21
CA ILE A 40 -9.97 -1.42 -7.14
C ILE A 40 -10.91 -0.29 -6.72
N MET A 41 -11.19 0.63 -7.64
CA MET A 41 -12.14 1.70 -7.43
C MET A 41 -13.26 1.61 -8.47
N ALA A 42 -14.47 1.32 -7.99
CA ALA A 42 -15.64 1.38 -8.82
C ALA A 42 -16.02 2.84 -9.11
N ASP A 43 -16.61 3.09 -10.28
CA ASP A 43 -17.14 4.40 -10.69
C ASP A 43 -18.66 4.33 -10.61
N ASP A 44 -19.26 5.31 -9.93
CA ASP A 44 -20.71 5.44 -9.73
C ASP A 44 -21.39 4.22 -9.06
N LEU A 45 -20.68 3.46 -8.24
CA LEU A 45 -21.22 2.36 -7.45
C LEU A 45 -21.62 2.86 -6.05
N GLY A 46 -22.86 2.63 -5.66
CA GLY A 46 -23.37 2.96 -4.35
C GLY A 46 -23.06 1.92 -3.29
N PHE A 47 -23.14 2.31 -2.02
CA PHE A 47 -22.95 1.40 -0.88
C PHE A 47 -23.90 0.21 -0.92
N SER A 48 -25.18 0.46 -1.24
CA SER A 48 -26.23 -0.54 -1.28
C SER A 48 -26.28 -1.38 -2.56
N ASP A 49 -25.36 -1.16 -3.51
CA ASP A 49 -25.36 -1.91 -4.76
C ASP A 49 -24.63 -3.25 -4.64
N ILE A 50 -23.74 -3.39 -3.65
CA ILE A 50 -22.93 -4.58 -3.45
C ILE A 50 -23.66 -5.58 -2.54
N GLY A 51 -23.68 -6.85 -2.90
CA GLY A 51 -24.41 -7.90 -2.20
C GLY A 51 -24.08 -8.02 -0.71
N CYS A 52 -22.81 -7.89 -0.31
CA CYS A 52 -22.40 -7.96 1.09
C CYS A 52 -22.94 -6.82 1.98
N TYR A 53 -23.52 -5.78 1.38
CA TYR A 53 -24.22 -4.71 2.07
C TYR A 53 -25.75 -4.75 1.86
N GLY A 54 -26.26 -5.84 1.32
CA GLY A 54 -27.68 -6.03 1.06
C GLY A 54 -28.15 -5.50 -0.30
N GLY A 55 -27.23 -5.32 -1.24
CA GLY A 55 -27.55 -4.89 -2.60
C GLY A 55 -28.27 -5.94 -3.42
N GLU A 56 -28.96 -5.48 -4.46
CA GLU A 56 -29.69 -6.35 -5.40
C GLU A 56 -28.79 -6.97 -6.47
N ILE A 57 -27.57 -6.45 -6.61
CA ILE A 57 -26.61 -6.92 -7.60
C ILE A 57 -25.85 -8.12 -7.03
N GLU A 58 -25.86 -9.22 -7.78
CA GLU A 58 -25.05 -10.39 -7.43
C GLU A 58 -23.56 -10.09 -7.61
N THR A 59 -22.84 -10.02 -6.48
CA THR A 59 -21.40 -9.69 -6.43
C THR A 59 -20.59 -10.79 -5.72
N PRO A 60 -20.65 -12.06 -6.16
CA PRO A 60 -20.17 -13.20 -5.38
C PRO A 60 -18.68 -13.13 -5.05
N ASN A 61 -17.84 -12.54 -5.92
CA ASN A 61 -16.42 -12.38 -5.66
C ASN A 61 -16.13 -11.27 -4.64
N LEU A 62 -16.87 -10.14 -4.70
CA LEU A 62 -16.76 -9.07 -3.71
C LEU A 62 -17.30 -9.51 -2.36
N ASP A 63 -18.40 -10.28 -2.36
CA ASP A 63 -18.99 -10.86 -1.16
C ASP A 63 -18.03 -11.86 -0.50
N GLY A 64 -17.29 -12.62 -1.31
CA GLY A 64 -16.21 -13.49 -0.84
C GLY A 64 -15.09 -12.69 -0.15
N LEU A 65 -14.61 -11.64 -0.78
CA LEU A 65 -13.59 -10.75 -0.18
C LEU A 65 -14.10 -10.11 1.12
N ALA A 66 -15.39 -9.71 1.16
CA ALA A 66 -15.99 -9.11 2.35
C ALA A 66 -16.16 -10.10 3.50
N ARG A 67 -16.41 -11.38 3.20
CA ARG A 67 -16.53 -12.46 4.19
C ARG A 67 -15.19 -12.80 4.82
N ASP A 68 -14.13 -12.84 4.00
CA ASP A 68 -12.81 -13.31 4.41
C ASP A 68 -11.87 -12.17 4.81
N GLY A 69 -12.28 -10.91 4.64
CA GLY A 69 -11.51 -9.70 4.89
C GLY A 69 -12.17 -8.71 5.82
N LEU A 70 -11.72 -7.48 5.78
CA LEU A 70 -12.27 -6.37 6.57
C LEU A 70 -13.32 -5.61 5.76
N ARG A 71 -14.55 -5.55 6.31
CA ARG A 71 -15.67 -4.82 5.74
C ARG A 71 -15.97 -3.58 6.56
N PHE A 72 -15.89 -2.40 5.93
CA PHE A 72 -16.24 -1.14 6.56
C PHE A 72 -17.73 -0.83 6.35
N THR A 73 -18.42 -0.44 7.40
CA THR A 73 -19.82 0.00 7.35
C THR A 73 -19.96 1.52 7.30
N GLN A 74 -18.88 2.24 7.64
CA GLN A 74 -18.83 3.70 7.63
C GLN A 74 -17.53 4.16 6.95
N PHE A 75 -17.53 4.10 5.62
CA PHE A 75 -16.41 4.55 4.80
C PHE A 75 -16.94 5.56 3.78
N TYR A 76 -16.70 6.83 4.05
CA TYR A 76 -17.26 7.93 3.27
C TYR A 76 -16.27 8.41 2.20
N ASN A 77 -16.80 8.76 1.06
CA ASN A 77 -16.09 9.41 -0.03
C ASN A 77 -16.68 10.79 -0.32
N THR A 78 -16.25 11.45 -1.38
CA THR A 78 -16.74 12.78 -1.75
C THR A 78 -17.92 12.74 -2.72
N ALA A 79 -18.51 11.58 -2.96
CA ALA A 79 -19.64 11.32 -3.87
C ALA A 79 -19.43 11.80 -5.32
N ARG A 80 -18.20 12.05 -5.73
CA ARG A 80 -17.84 12.44 -7.10
C ARG A 80 -16.50 11.85 -7.51
N CYS A 81 -16.31 11.61 -8.81
CA CYS A 81 -15.16 10.90 -9.37
C CYS A 81 -13.82 11.54 -9.03
N TRP A 82 -13.55 12.75 -9.50
CA TRP A 82 -12.23 13.38 -9.36
C TRP A 82 -11.85 13.73 -7.92
N PRO A 83 -12.76 14.26 -7.06
CA PRO A 83 -12.40 14.54 -5.67
C PRO A 83 -12.06 13.27 -4.89
N THR A 84 -12.86 12.21 -5.06
CA THR A 84 -12.62 10.93 -4.41
C THR A 84 -11.30 10.32 -4.86
N ARG A 85 -11.02 10.31 -6.17
CA ARG A 85 -9.76 9.78 -6.72
C ARG A 85 -8.55 10.58 -6.24
N GLY A 86 -8.68 11.91 -6.23
CA GLY A 86 -7.64 12.79 -5.70
C GLY A 86 -7.38 12.56 -4.22
N ALA A 87 -8.42 12.50 -3.39
CA ALA A 87 -8.29 12.27 -1.96
C ALA A 87 -7.68 10.88 -1.67
N LEU A 88 -8.16 9.83 -2.31
CA LEU A 88 -7.67 8.47 -2.14
C LEU A 88 -6.18 8.33 -2.49
N LEU A 89 -5.77 8.90 -3.63
CA LEU A 89 -4.41 8.72 -4.12
C LEU A 89 -3.39 9.71 -3.52
N THR A 90 -3.83 10.70 -2.76
CA THR A 90 -2.92 11.64 -2.08
C THR A 90 -2.97 11.55 -0.57
N GLY A 91 -4.04 11.01 0.00
CA GLY A 91 -4.29 11.01 1.45
C GLY A 91 -4.75 12.36 2.00
N TYR A 92 -5.05 13.35 1.15
CA TYR A 92 -5.51 14.68 1.54
C TYR A 92 -6.98 14.88 1.19
N PHE A 93 -7.68 15.73 1.94
CA PHE A 93 -9.02 16.14 1.55
C PHE A 93 -9.02 16.82 0.16
N ALA A 94 -10.06 16.59 -0.61
CA ALA A 94 -10.18 17.12 -1.97
C ALA A 94 -10.02 18.64 -2.03
N GLN A 95 -10.48 19.37 -1.01
CA GLN A 95 -10.34 20.81 -0.86
C GLN A 95 -8.88 21.25 -0.74
N GLN A 96 -8.08 20.51 0.03
CA GLN A 96 -6.67 20.83 0.24
C GLN A 96 -5.86 20.72 -1.05
N ILE A 97 -6.22 19.76 -1.89
CA ILE A 97 -5.54 19.50 -3.15
C ILE A 97 -6.24 20.15 -4.36
N ARG A 98 -7.19 21.07 -4.13
CA ARG A 98 -7.94 21.80 -5.16
C ARG A 98 -8.72 20.90 -6.12
N ARG A 99 -9.24 19.78 -5.63
CA ARG A 99 -10.01 18.80 -6.42
C ARG A 99 -11.48 18.73 -6.03
N ASP A 100 -12.02 19.75 -5.39
CA ASP A 100 -13.42 19.86 -4.96
C ASP A 100 -14.27 20.78 -5.85
N ALA A 101 -13.69 21.35 -6.92
CA ALA A 101 -14.40 22.24 -7.82
C ALA A 101 -15.70 21.62 -8.37
N VAL A 102 -16.78 22.40 -8.37
CA VAL A 102 -18.06 22.01 -8.95
C VAL A 102 -18.18 22.65 -10.34
N PRO A 103 -18.30 21.87 -11.41
CA PRO A 103 -18.50 22.40 -12.75
C PRO A 103 -19.77 23.29 -12.81
N GLY A 104 -19.69 24.39 -13.54
CA GLY A 104 -20.85 25.28 -13.76
C GLY A 104 -21.11 26.30 -12.66
N LEU A 105 -20.36 26.31 -11.56
CA LEU A 105 -20.48 27.42 -10.59
C LEU A 105 -19.81 28.68 -11.10
N PRO A 106 -20.42 29.88 -10.82
CA PRO A 106 -19.80 31.16 -11.16
C PRO A 106 -18.41 31.34 -10.58
N LYS A 107 -17.52 32.03 -11.30
CA LYS A 107 -16.20 32.42 -10.77
C LYS A 107 -16.40 33.22 -9.48
N GLY A 108 -15.80 32.81 -8.39
CA GLY A 108 -15.90 33.45 -7.07
C GLY A 108 -16.80 32.72 -6.06
N VAL A 109 -17.66 31.82 -6.47
CA VAL A 109 -18.22 30.84 -5.57
C VAL A 109 -17.10 29.90 -5.18
N ARG A 110 -16.90 29.63 -3.87
CA ARG A 110 -15.87 28.73 -3.36
C ARG A 110 -16.05 27.33 -3.94
N SER A 111 -15.53 27.16 -5.13
CA SER A 111 -15.19 25.86 -5.68
C SER A 111 -13.67 25.77 -5.57
N GLY A 112 -13.16 24.78 -4.89
CA GLY A 112 -11.72 24.63 -4.69
C GLY A 112 -10.95 24.75 -5.99
N GLY A 113 -10.16 25.76 -6.07
CA GLY A 113 -9.38 26.27 -7.20
C GLY A 113 -9.14 25.33 -8.40
N GLY A 114 -9.95 25.46 -9.42
CA GLY A 114 -9.67 25.11 -10.83
C GLY A 114 -9.13 23.72 -11.19
N GLY A 115 -9.07 22.83 -10.26
CA GLY A 115 -8.84 21.42 -10.58
C GLY A 115 -7.42 20.96 -10.86
N THR A 116 -6.40 21.77 -10.65
CA THR A 116 -5.00 21.29 -10.73
C THR A 116 -4.45 20.97 -9.35
N ARG A 117 -4.07 19.74 -9.16
CA ARG A 117 -3.44 19.27 -7.91
C ARG A 117 -2.11 20.00 -7.67
N PRO A 118 -1.87 20.54 -6.46
CA PRO A 118 -0.58 21.14 -6.12
C PRO A 118 0.57 20.12 -6.24
N LYS A 119 1.73 20.57 -6.71
CA LYS A 119 2.91 19.69 -6.89
C LYS A 119 3.37 19.00 -5.60
N TRP A 120 3.16 19.62 -4.44
CA TRP A 120 3.53 19.06 -3.14
C TRP A 120 2.66 17.86 -2.75
N ALA A 121 1.40 17.80 -3.22
CA ALA A 121 0.51 16.67 -2.96
C ALA A 121 0.90 15.49 -3.85
N LYS A 122 1.86 14.70 -3.39
CA LYS A 122 2.34 13.52 -4.11
C LYS A 122 1.25 12.46 -4.20
N LEU A 123 1.20 11.75 -5.31
CA LEU A 123 0.31 10.60 -5.50
C LEU A 123 0.90 9.35 -4.86
N LEU A 124 0.05 8.43 -4.45
CA LEU A 124 0.41 7.15 -3.85
C LEU A 124 1.52 6.39 -4.61
N PRO A 125 1.50 6.29 -5.96
CA PRO A 125 2.61 5.70 -6.71
C PRO A 125 3.96 6.36 -6.44
N ALA A 126 3.99 7.69 -6.39
CA ALA A 126 5.22 8.44 -6.13
C ALA A 126 5.71 8.29 -4.67
N MET A 127 4.79 8.07 -3.73
CA MET A 127 5.12 7.79 -2.32
C MET A 127 5.65 6.38 -2.12
N LEU A 128 5.15 5.40 -2.86
CA LEU A 128 5.56 4.00 -2.74
C LEU A 128 6.84 3.67 -3.53
N LYS A 129 7.19 4.49 -4.53
CA LYS A 129 8.37 4.26 -5.38
C LYS A 129 9.68 4.12 -4.59
N PRO A 130 10.01 4.96 -3.58
CA PRO A 130 11.23 4.80 -2.77
C PRO A 130 11.27 3.51 -1.97
N ALA A 131 10.10 2.92 -1.67
CA ALA A 131 9.98 1.61 -1.03
C ALA A 131 10.12 0.44 -2.04
N GLY A 132 10.44 0.70 -3.31
CA GLY A 132 10.68 -0.32 -4.33
C GLY A 132 9.42 -0.82 -5.03
N TYR A 133 8.26 -0.22 -4.80
CA TYR A 133 7.04 -0.60 -5.51
C TYR A 133 7.05 -0.09 -6.95
N ARG A 134 6.57 -0.93 -7.87
CA ARG A 134 6.17 -0.52 -9.22
C ARG A 134 4.66 -0.35 -9.23
N SER A 135 4.19 0.72 -9.85
CA SER A 135 2.76 1.04 -9.89
C SER A 135 2.24 0.97 -11.32
N TYR A 136 1.10 0.36 -11.48
CA TYR A 136 0.41 0.22 -12.76
C TYR A 136 -1.00 0.79 -12.60
N HIS A 137 -1.54 1.31 -13.69
CA HIS A 137 -2.89 1.86 -13.72
C HIS A 137 -3.63 1.34 -14.95
N SER A 138 -4.89 0.98 -14.74
CA SER A 138 -5.82 0.64 -15.81
C SER A 138 -7.18 1.28 -15.54
N GLY A 139 -7.85 1.78 -16.55
CA GLY A 139 -9.16 2.41 -16.46
C GLY A 139 -9.11 3.93 -16.26
N LYS A 140 -10.15 4.48 -15.60
CA LYS A 140 -10.38 5.93 -15.48
C LYS A 140 -9.40 6.59 -14.50
N TRP A 141 -8.61 7.54 -14.99
CA TRP A 141 -7.67 8.32 -14.18
C TRP A 141 -8.32 9.52 -13.49
N HIS A 142 -8.75 10.50 -14.23
CA HIS A 142 -9.54 11.67 -13.83
C HIS A 142 -9.00 12.45 -12.61
N ILE A 143 -7.68 12.58 -12.48
CA ILE A 143 -7.05 13.42 -11.43
C ILE A 143 -6.42 14.65 -12.05
N ASP A 144 -5.37 14.50 -12.81
CA ASP A 144 -4.67 15.51 -13.61
C ASP A 144 -4.32 14.84 -14.94
N GLY A 145 -3.49 15.43 -15.77
CA GLY A 145 -3.05 14.80 -17.02
C GLY A 145 -2.66 13.34 -16.83
N MET A 146 -2.77 12.55 -17.89
CA MET A 146 -2.41 11.12 -17.85
C MET A 146 -1.03 10.95 -17.20
N PRO A 147 -0.87 9.97 -16.29
CA PRO A 147 0.45 9.66 -15.77
C PRO A 147 1.33 9.22 -16.93
N VAL A 148 2.40 9.96 -17.18
CA VAL A 148 3.45 9.49 -18.08
C VAL A 148 4.21 8.42 -17.31
N ALA A 149 4.28 7.23 -17.89
CA ALA A 149 4.98 6.09 -17.33
C ALA A 149 6.49 6.35 -17.18
#